data_dabe36afbfaf59b1c627b5a325dfade6
#
_entry.id   dabe36afbfaf59b1c627b5a325dfade6
#
_cell.length_a   1.000
_cell.length_b   1.000
_cell.length_c   1.000
_cell.angle_alpha   90.00
_cell.angle_beta   90.00
_cell.angle_gamma   90.00
#
_symmetry.space_group_name_H-M   'P 1'
#
loop_
_entity.id
_entity.type
_entity.pdbx_description
1 polymer ?
#
loop_
_entity_poly.entity_id
_entity_poly.type
_entity_poly.pdbx_seq_one_letter_code
_entity_poly.pdbx_strand_id
1 'polypeptide(L)'
;KGNKMSKSTGNVLDASDLLDKYPVDLVRFYFMWKSSPIETLNFSTKELMSRPYQILSTLFHIHLYFKQNSEYDKFNINEKTVDWAKDNDMLSSADIWLLSKLQKTIELCTKLNNECKFHESASAIEDFLINSLSQIYIPITKQELWNDDETKKNRRHVIYAIIAESLKTLDVLIHPFSPFTSEYLYTTIFGDKKSILLESWPKSTPALVNESIEESFDIMNEIVSVCAAARMKGK
;
A
#
# COMPACT_ATOMS: atom_id res chain seq x y z
N LYS A 1 -17.50 20.51 -17.32
CA LYS A 1 -18.53 19.44 -17.46
C LYS A 1 -18.12 18.58 -18.64
N GLY A 2 -17.92 17.26 -18.41
CA GLY A 2 -17.60 16.33 -19.49
C GLY A 2 -18.76 16.16 -20.46
N ASN A 3 -18.45 16.12 -21.75
CA ASN A 3 -19.45 15.79 -22.77
C ASN A 3 -19.67 14.27 -22.79
N LYS A 4 -20.93 13.84 -22.99
CA LYS A 4 -21.24 12.41 -23.12
C LYS A 4 -20.47 11.82 -24.30
N MET A 5 -19.78 10.70 -24.09
CA MET A 5 -19.12 9.96 -25.16
C MET A 5 -20.17 9.39 -26.13
N SER A 6 -20.00 9.67 -27.43
CA SER A 6 -20.86 9.15 -28.47
C SER A 6 -20.09 9.03 -29.78
N LYS A 7 -20.29 7.91 -30.50
CA LYS A 7 -19.69 7.69 -31.81
C LYS A 7 -20.13 8.75 -32.82
N SER A 8 -21.37 9.21 -32.74
CA SER A 8 -21.95 10.23 -33.64
C SER A 8 -21.35 11.61 -33.45
N THR A 9 -20.80 11.92 -32.29
CA THR A 9 -20.12 13.19 -31.97
C THR A 9 -18.59 13.14 -32.11
N GLY A 10 -18.05 11.99 -32.48
CA GLY A 10 -16.59 11.80 -32.57
C GLY A 10 -15.85 11.86 -31.23
N ASN A 11 -16.57 11.93 -30.12
CA ASN A 11 -16.01 12.01 -28.76
C ASN A 11 -16.03 10.62 -28.11
N VAL A 12 -15.32 9.66 -28.74
CA VAL A 12 -15.18 8.29 -28.24
C VAL A 12 -13.69 7.99 -28.09
N LEU A 13 -13.32 7.42 -26.96
CA LEU A 13 -12.02 6.83 -26.76
C LEU A 13 -12.16 5.32 -26.97
N ASP A 14 -11.43 4.77 -27.94
CA ASP A 14 -11.39 3.33 -28.14
C ASP A 14 -10.55 2.68 -27.04
N ALA A 15 -11.01 1.53 -26.52
CA ALA A 15 -10.32 0.80 -25.50
C ALA A 15 -8.95 0.28 -25.98
N SER A 16 -8.83 -0.12 -27.25
CA SER A 16 -7.59 -0.55 -27.85
C SER A 16 -6.56 0.56 -27.88
N ASP A 17 -6.95 1.77 -28.31
CA ASP A 17 -6.08 2.95 -28.34
C ASP A 17 -5.58 3.34 -26.94
N LEU A 18 -6.40 3.09 -25.92
CA LEU A 18 -6.02 3.35 -24.54
C LEU A 18 -5.01 2.33 -24.03
N LEU A 19 -5.24 1.04 -24.32
CA LEU A 19 -4.38 -0.06 -23.88
C LEU A 19 -3.05 -0.10 -24.64
N ASP A 20 -2.99 0.42 -25.85
CA ASP A 20 -1.73 0.59 -26.61
C ASP A 20 -0.82 1.65 -26.00
N LYS A 21 -1.39 2.62 -25.26
CA LYS A 21 -0.66 3.76 -24.67
C LYS A 21 -0.37 3.61 -23.18
N TYR A 22 -1.18 2.87 -22.45
CA TYR A 22 -1.11 2.77 -20.99
C TYR A 22 -1.14 1.33 -20.53
N PRO A 23 -0.39 0.99 -19.47
CA PRO A 23 -0.45 -0.35 -18.86
C PRO A 23 -1.88 -0.71 -18.47
N VAL A 24 -2.29 -1.93 -18.77
CA VAL A 24 -3.65 -2.42 -18.51
C VAL A 24 -4.03 -2.31 -17.03
N ASP A 25 -3.12 -2.60 -16.11
CA ASP A 25 -3.35 -2.51 -14.67
C ASP A 25 -3.62 -1.08 -14.21
N LEU A 26 -2.93 -0.10 -14.79
CA LEU A 26 -3.18 1.31 -14.50
C LEU A 26 -4.58 1.72 -14.93
N VAL A 27 -5.00 1.28 -16.11
CA VAL A 27 -6.36 1.55 -16.65
C VAL A 27 -7.41 0.87 -15.77
N ARG A 28 -7.22 -0.41 -15.42
CA ARG A 28 -8.13 -1.15 -14.54
C ARG A 28 -8.26 -0.49 -13.17
N PHE A 29 -7.11 -0.18 -12.54
CA PHE A 29 -7.08 0.47 -11.24
C PHE A 29 -7.81 1.82 -11.26
N TYR A 30 -7.54 2.65 -12.29
CA TYR A 30 -8.22 3.94 -12.44
C TYR A 30 -9.74 3.81 -12.47
N PHE A 31 -10.28 2.89 -13.28
CA PHE A 31 -11.74 2.72 -13.39
C PHE A 31 -12.37 2.24 -12.08
N MET A 32 -11.71 1.35 -11.36
CA MET A 32 -12.24 0.80 -10.11
C MET A 32 -12.05 1.75 -8.92
N TRP A 33 -11.00 2.57 -8.95
CA TRP A 33 -10.69 3.55 -7.90
C TRP A 33 -11.50 4.84 -8.02
N LYS A 34 -11.78 5.29 -9.25
CA LYS A 34 -12.27 6.65 -9.53
C LYS A 34 -13.69 6.92 -9.03
N SER A 35 -14.59 5.99 -9.18
CA SER A 35 -16.00 6.21 -8.84
C SER A 35 -16.75 4.90 -8.61
N SER A 36 -17.91 5.03 -7.95
CA SER A 36 -18.86 3.94 -7.81
C SER A 36 -19.33 3.44 -9.20
N PRO A 37 -19.54 2.12 -9.37
CA PRO A 37 -20.06 1.55 -10.63
C PRO A 37 -21.41 2.14 -11.09
N ILE A 38 -22.18 2.72 -10.18
CA ILE A 38 -23.50 3.33 -10.48
C ILE A 38 -23.40 4.82 -10.83
N GLU A 39 -22.24 5.43 -10.70
CA GLU A 39 -22.03 6.84 -10.99
C GLU A 39 -21.49 7.08 -12.40
N THR A 40 -21.72 8.28 -12.91
CA THR A 40 -21.17 8.68 -14.21
C THR A 40 -19.68 9.01 -14.07
N LEU A 41 -18.82 8.24 -14.74
CA LEU A 41 -17.40 8.48 -14.78
C LEU A 41 -17.04 9.55 -15.82
N ASN A 42 -16.34 10.60 -15.39
CA ASN A 42 -15.66 11.53 -16.28
C ASN A 42 -14.22 11.05 -16.50
N PHE A 43 -13.97 10.42 -17.65
CA PHE A 43 -12.63 9.90 -17.97
C PHE A 43 -11.66 11.02 -18.34
N SER A 44 -10.43 10.94 -17.78
CA SER A 44 -9.33 11.85 -18.09
C SER A 44 -8.00 11.11 -18.09
N THR A 45 -7.29 11.12 -19.23
CA THR A 45 -5.95 10.54 -19.34
C THR A 45 -4.94 11.24 -18.43
N LYS A 46 -5.12 12.55 -18.21
CA LYS A 46 -4.28 13.31 -17.28
C LYS A 46 -4.44 12.81 -15.84
N GLU A 47 -5.66 12.51 -15.44
CA GLU A 47 -5.96 12.00 -14.10
C GLU A 47 -5.46 10.56 -13.93
N LEU A 48 -5.64 9.71 -14.95
CA LEU A 48 -5.09 8.35 -14.99
C LEU A 48 -3.58 8.34 -14.72
N MET A 49 -2.82 9.26 -15.35
CA MET A 49 -1.37 9.42 -15.19
C MET A 49 -0.96 10.22 -13.95
N SER A 50 -1.87 10.58 -13.09
CA SER A 50 -1.62 11.32 -11.85
C SER A 50 -1.69 10.38 -10.64
N ARG A 51 -2.80 10.38 -9.91
CA ARG A 51 -2.92 9.65 -8.65
C ARG A 51 -2.86 8.13 -8.80
N PRO A 52 -3.57 7.48 -9.75
CA PRO A 52 -3.46 6.03 -9.95
C PRO A 52 -2.05 5.56 -10.28
N TYR A 53 -1.36 6.30 -11.17
CA TYR A 53 0.04 6.01 -11.48
C TYR A 53 0.94 6.16 -10.24
N GLN A 54 0.74 7.20 -9.42
CA GLN A 54 1.49 7.41 -8.20
C GLN A 54 1.30 6.25 -7.22
N ILE A 55 0.07 5.73 -7.06
CA ILE A 55 -0.23 4.62 -6.14
C ILE A 55 0.54 3.37 -6.55
N LEU A 56 0.39 2.93 -7.81
CA LEU A 56 1.07 1.73 -8.33
C LEU A 56 2.60 1.90 -8.35
N SER A 57 3.09 3.08 -8.71
CA SER A 57 4.52 3.39 -8.68
C SER A 57 5.08 3.37 -7.26
N THR A 58 4.35 3.88 -6.28
CA THR A 58 4.76 3.83 -4.87
C THR A 58 4.84 2.39 -4.37
N LEU A 59 3.83 1.56 -4.68
CA LEU A 59 3.86 0.13 -4.36
C LEU A 59 5.12 -0.54 -4.92
N PHE A 60 5.41 -0.32 -6.21
CA PHE A 60 6.59 -0.86 -6.88
C PHE A 60 7.90 -0.40 -6.20
N HIS A 61 8.02 0.89 -5.91
CA HIS A 61 9.25 1.42 -5.30
C HIS A 61 9.47 0.94 -3.85
N ILE A 62 8.41 0.72 -3.07
CA ILE A 62 8.55 0.17 -1.71
C ILE A 62 9.00 -1.29 -1.78
N HIS A 63 8.51 -2.08 -2.74
CA HIS A 63 9.00 -3.44 -2.97
C HIS A 63 10.48 -3.45 -3.33
N LEU A 64 10.95 -2.57 -4.22
CA LEU A 64 12.37 -2.45 -4.54
C LEU A 64 13.19 -2.03 -3.33
N TYR A 65 12.71 -1.06 -2.56
CA TYR A 65 13.34 -0.62 -1.32
C TYR A 65 13.49 -1.77 -0.33
N PHE A 66 12.42 -2.52 -0.11
CA PHE A 66 12.45 -3.71 0.75
C PHE A 66 13.46 -4.74 0.25
N LYS A 67 13.40 -5.11 -1.03
CA LYS A 67 14.30 -6.10 -1.63
C LYS A 67 15.77 -5.72 -1.45
N GLN A 68 16.15 -4.51 -1.84
CA GLN A 68 17.54 -4.05 -1.77
C GLN A 68 18.10 -4.07 -0.34
N ASN A 69 17.33 -3.58 0.63
CA ASN A 69 17.78 -3.52 2.02
C ASN A 69 17.78 -4.90 2.69
N SER A 70 16.76 -5.72 2.45
CA SER A 70 16.66 -7.07 3.02
C SER A 70 17.74 -8.01 2.47
N GLU A 71 18.09 -7.92 1.18
CA GLU A 71 19.20 -8.66 0.57
C GLU A 71 20.56 -8.24 1.16
N TYR A 72 20.76 -6.94 1.37
CA TYR A 72 21.98 -6.42 2.01
C TYR A 72 22.21 -7.04 3.40
N ASP A 73 21.18 -7.07 4.24
CA ASP A 73 21.24 -7.65 5.59
C ASP A 73 21.11 -9.18 5.62
N LYS A 74 20.95 -9.84 4.48
CA LYS A 74 20.69 -11.29 4.36
C LYS A 74 19.48 -11.71 5.21
N PHE A 75 18.43 -10.90 5.15
CA PHE A 75 17.19 -11.16 5.87
C PHE A 75 16.48 -12.41 5.33
N ASN A 76 16.11 -13.31 6.23
CA ASN A 76 15.31 -14.48 5.88
C ASN A 76 13.87 -14.29 6.34
N ILE A 77 12.98 -14.04 5.40
CA ILE A 77 11.56 -13.78 5.63
C ILE A 77 10.82 -15.00 6.24
N ASN A 78 11.30 -16.22 5.99
CA ASN A 78 10.68 -17.44 6.50
C ASN A 78 11.04 -17.72 7.97
N GLU A 79 12.13 -17.14 8.46
CA GLU A 79 12.60 -17.31 9.84
C GLU A 79 12.23 -16.12 10.73
N LYS A 80 12.26 -14.92 10.16
CA LYS A 80 12.07 -13.66 10.87
C LYS A 80 10.72 -13.03 10.48
N THR A 81 9.65 -13.58 11.05
CA THR A 81 8.28 -13.13 10.82
C THR A 81 7.83 -12.08 11.84
N VAL A 82 6.63 -11.53 11.65
CA VAL A 82 5.98 -10.67 12.66
C VAL A 82 5.78 -11.43 13.98
N ASP A 83 5.42 -12.71 13.93
CA ASP A 83 5.26 -13.53 15.14
C ASP A 83 6.62 -13.70 15.86
N TRP A 84 7.71 -13.94 15.12
CA TRP A 84 9.04 -13.95 15.71
C TRP A 84 9.36 -12.64 16.46
N ALA A 85 9.05 -11.49 15.86
CA ALA A 85 9.29 -10.20 16.50
C ALA A 85 8.43 -10.00 17.76
N LYS A 86 7.18 -10.45 17.71
CA LYS A 86 6.22 -10.39 18.82
C LYS A 86 6.63 -11.31 19.98
N ASP A 87 6.96 -12.56 19.67
CA ASP A 87 7.33 -13.57 20.69
C ASP A 87 8.61 -13.21 21.44
N ASN A 88 9.46 -12.37 20.86
CA ASN A 88 10.69 -11.87 21.49
C ASN A 88 10.54 -10.44 22.03
N ASP A 89 9.34 -9.88 22.10
CA ASP A 89 9.04 -8.54 22.63
C ASP A 89 9.87 -7.41 21.99
N MET A 90 10.06 -7.50 20.65
CA MET A 90 10.93 -6.57 19.90
C MET A 90 10.16 -5.50 19.10
N LEU A 91 8.82 -5.49 19.17
CA LEU A 91 8.02 -4.53 18.44
C LEU A 91 8.07 -3.14 19.10
N SER A 92 8.38 -2.12 18.31
CA SER A 92 8.24 -0.73 18.74
C SER A 92 6.81 -0.23 18.62
N SER A 93 6.52 0.93 19.19
CA SER A 93 5.21 1.58 19.03
C SER A 93 4.86 1.85 17.57
N ALA A 94 5.85 2.17 16.73
CA ALA A 94 5.63 2.38 15.29
C ALA A 94 5.25 1.08 14.57
N ASP A 95 5.85 -0.04 14.95
CA ASP A 95 5.54 -1.36 14.39
C ASP A 95 4.11 -1.78 14.76
N ILE A 96 3.75 -1.64 16.03
CA ILE A 96 2.41 -1.96 16.54
C ILE A 96 1.37 -1.07 15.88
N TRP A 97 1.66 0.21 15.68
CA TRP A 97 0.79 1.15 14.98
C TRP A 97 0.54 0.72 13.55
N LEU A 98 1.59 0.41 12.78
CA LEU A 98 1.43 0.01 11.37
C LEU A 98 0.67 -1.31 11.25
N LEU A 99 0.96 -2.29 12.11
CA LEU A 99 0.23 -3.56 12.14
C LEU A 99 -1.25 -3.34 12.47
N SER A 100 -1.58 -2.46 13.40
CA SER A 100 -2.96 -2.10 13.73
C SER A 100 -3.69 -1.51 12.52
N LYS A 101 -3.07 -0.54 11.84
CA LYS A 101 -3.60 0.05 10.60
C LYS A 101 -3.80 -1.00 9.51
N LEU A 102 -2.86 -1.95 9.37
CA LEU A 102 -2.98 -3.05 8.40
C LEU A 102 -4.20 -3.92 8.69
N GLN A 103 -4.43 -4.30 9.95
CA GLN A 103 -5.57 -5.13 10.32
C GLN A 103 -6.91 -4.45 10.02
N LYS A 104 -7.03 -3.17 10.33
CA LYS A 104 -8.22 -2.36 10.00
C LYS A 104 -8.41 -2.23 8.48
N THR A 105 -7.33 -2.10 7.72
CA THR A 105 -7.40 -2.06 6.25
C THR A 105 -7.90 -3.39 5.67
N ILE A 106 -7.41 -4.53 6.18
CA ILE A 106 -7.89 -5.86 5.76
C ILE A 106 -9.40 -6.00 6.01
N GLU A 107 -9.85 -5.65 7.22
CA GLU A 107 -11.25 -5.73 7.60
C GLU A 107 -12.13 -4.84 6.71
N LEU A 108 -11.71 -3.59 6.53
CA LEU A 108 -12.42 -2.61 5.72
C LEU A 108 -12.51 -3.04 4.25
N CYS A 109 -11.40 -3.46 3.63
CA CYS A 109 -11.39 -3.95 2.25
C CYS A 109 -12.26 -5.20 2.09
N THR A 110 -12.23 -6.12 3.05
CA THR A 110 -13.07 -7.33 3.04
C THR A 110 -14.55 -6.96 3.04
N LYS A 111 -14.97 -6.05 3.93
CA LYS A 111 -16.34 -5.55 4.01
C LYS A 111 -16.76 -4.86 2.71
N LEU A 112 -15.95 -3.91 2.24
CA LEU A 112 -16.27 -3.09 1.06
C LEU A 112 -16.35 -3.93 -0.23
N ASN A 113 -15.44 -4.92 -0.39
CA ASN A 113 -15.49 -5.82 -1.54
C ASN A 113 -16.73 -6.72 -1.52
N ASN A 114 -17.15 -7.20 -0.35
CA ASN A 114 -18.41 -7.97 -0.20
C ASN A 114 -19.65 -7.10 -0.52
N GLU A 115 -19.58 -5.80 -0.29
CA GLU A 115 -20.62 -4.84 -0.63
C GLU A 115 -20.50 -4.31 -2.08
N CYS A 116 -19.56 -4.81 -2.88
CA CYS A 116 -19.23 -4.33 -4.23
C CYS A 116 -18.85 -2.83 -4.30
N LYS A 117 -18.36 -2.27 -3.20
CA LYS A 117 -17.86 -0.89 -3.09
C LYS A 117 -16.36 -0.82 -3.42
N PHE A 118 -16.01 -1.23 -4.64
CA PHE A 118 -14.60 -1.38 -5.04
C PHE A 118 -13.81 -0.07 -4.98
N HIS A 119 -14.43 1.07 -5.29
CA HIS A 119 -13.77 2.37 -5.24
C HIS A 119 -13.39 2.78 -3.81
N GLU A 120 -14.23 2.48 -2.82
CA GLU A 120 -13.90 2.71 -1.40
C GLU A 120 -12.81 1.75 -0.93
N SER A 121 -12.84 0.48 -1.38
CA SER A 121 -11.79 -0.51 -1.09
C SER A 121 -10.43 -0.08 -1.67
N ALA A 122 -10.41 0.38 -2.93
CA ALA A 122 -9.20 0.90 -3.55
C ALA A 122 -8.65 2.14 -2.82
N SER A 123 -9.53 3.02 -2.32
CA SER A 123 -9.15 4.18 -1.51
C SER A 123 -8.60 3.78 -0.13
N ALA A 124 -9.12 2.72 0.48
CA ALA A 124 -8.57 2.20 1.74
C ALA A 124 -7.16 1.60 1.55
N ILE A 125 -6.93 0.88 0.44
CA ILE A 125 -5.60 0.38 0.07
C ILE A 125 -4.64 1.55 -0.17
N GLU A 126 -5.08 2.57 -0.90
CA GLU A 126 -4.31 3.79 -1.14
C GLU A 126 -3.91 4.47 0.17
N ASP A 127 -4.86 4.67 1.09
CA ASP A 127 -4.62 5.33 2.37
C ASP A 127 -3.55 4.59 3.19
N PHE A 128 -3.65 3.28 3.31
CA PHE A 128 -2.64 2.47 4.00
C PHE A 128 -1.27 2.56 3.31
N LEU A 129 -1.22 2.35 1.99
CA LEU A 129 0.03 2.34 1.23
C LEU A 129 0.74 3.69 1.26
N ILE A 130 0.00 4.77 0.99
CA ILE A 130 0.59 6.10 0.84
C ILE A 130 0.76 6.77 2.20
N ASN A 131 -0.32 6.89 2.97
CA ASN A 131 -0.33 7.72 4.16
C ASN A 131 0.30 7.00 5.36
N SER A 132 0.07 5.69 5.51
CA SER A 132 0.61 4.94 6.65
C SER A 132 2.01 4.37 6.37
N LEU A 133 2.16 3.54 5.35
CA LEU A 133 3.43 2.84 5.08
C LEU A 133 4.48 3.79 4.50
N SER A 134 4.15 4.50 3.40
CA SER A 134 5.12 5.30 2.64
C SER A 134 5.50 6.61 3.32
N GLN A 135 4.52 7.36 3.85
CA GLN A 135 4.74 8.71 4.37
C GLN A 135 5.08 8.75 5.86
N ILE A 136 4.71 7.72 6.63
CA ILE A 136 4.95 7.70 8.08
C ILE A 136 5.95 6.61 8.45
N TYR A 137 5.64 5.34 8.25
CA TYR A 137 6.44 4.25 8.78
C TYR A 137 7.85 4.18 8.19
N ILE A 138 7.99 4.22 6.86
CA ILE A 138 9.30 4.18 6.19
C ILE A 138 10.18 5.35 6.62
N PRO A 139 9.73 6.63 6.64
CA PRO A 139 10.55 7.74 7.13
C PRO A 139 10.97 7.63 8.60
N ILE A 140 10.09 7.15 9.48
CA ILE A 140 10.41 6.99 10.91
C ILE A 140 11.50 5.93 11.10
N THR A 141 11.41 4.80 10.40
CA THR A 141 12.32 3.67 10.54
C THR A 141 13.61 3.78 9.70
N LYS A 142 13.67 4.76 8.80
CA LYS A 142 14.78 4.90 7.85
C LYS A 142 16.16 4.99 8.51
N GLN A 143 16.29 5.75 9.61
CA GLN A 143 17.57 5.91 10.30
C GLN A 143 18.01 4.60 10.99
N GLU A 144 17.05 3.82 11.48
CA GLU A 144 17.32 2.51 12.08
C GLU A 144 17.78 1.50 11.01
N LEU A 145 17.17 1.52 9.82
CA LEU A 145 17.54 0.65 8.70
C LEU A 145 18.92 0.98 8.14
N TRP A 146 19.34 2.24 8.16
CA TRP A 146 20.64 2.67 7.63
C TRP A 146 21.76 2.63 8.67
N ASN A 147 21.48 2.11 9.85
CA ASN A 147 22.49 1.93 10.89
C ASN A 147 23.15 0.56 10.74
N ASP A 148 24.42 0.55 10.26
CA ASP A 148 25.18 -0.67 10.00
C ASP A 148 25.74 -1.35 11.27
N ASP A 149 25.40 -0.84 12.46
CA ASP A 149 25.80 -1.47 13.73
C ASP A 149 25.19 -2.88 13.82
N GLU A 150 26.04 -3.90 13.92
CA GLU A 150 25.62 -5.31 14.06
C GLU A 150 24.75 -5.55 15.29
N THR A 151 24.91 -4.76 16.36
CA THR A 151 24.04 -4.85 17.57
C THR A 151 22.60 -4.46 17.26
N LYS A 152 22.36 -3.69 16.20
CA LYS A 152 21.02 -3.24 15.73
C LYS A 152 20.43 -4.15 14.68
N LYS A 153 21.12 -5.20 14.26
CA LYS A 153 20.65 -6.10 13.19
C LYS A 153 19.26 -6.70 13.46
N ASN A 154 18.99 -7.13 14.70
CA ASN A 154 17.67 -7.65 15.05
C ASN A 154 16.57 -6.60 14.88
N ARG A 155 16.85 -5.33 15.20
CA ARG A 155 15.89 -4.24 14.99
C ARG A 155 15.62 -4.03 13.49
N ARG A 156 16.65 -4.05 12.65
CA ARG A 156 16.47 -3.99 11.18
C ARG A 156 15.63 -5.17 10.67
N HIS A 157 15.89 -6.38 11.18
CA HIS A 157 15.10 -7.56 10.82
C HIS A 157 13.63 -7.44 11.24
N VAL A 158 13.31 -6.83 12.39
CA VAL A 158 11.93 -6.53 12.78
C VAL A 158 11.27 -5.60 11.76
N ILE A 159 11.96 -4.52 11.38
CA ILE A 159 11.42 -3.57 10.39
C ILE A 159 11.16 -4.27 9.06
N TYR A 160 12.09 -5.13 8.59
CA TYR A 160 11.87 -5.92 7.38
C TYR A 160 10.68 -6.87 7.49
N ALA A 161 10.49 -7.53 8.64
CA ALA A 161 9.35 -8.40 8.85
C ALA A 161 8.02 -7.65 8.76
N ILE A 162 7.95 -6.45 9.34
CA ILE A 162 6.76 -5.58 9.29
C ILE A 162 6.48 -5.08 7.86
N ILE A 163 7.51 -4.64 7.14
CA ILE A 163 7.37 -4.20 5.74
C ILE A 163 6.96 -5.38 4.87
N ALA A 164 7.57 -6.55 5.03
CA ALA A 164 7.25 -7.75 4.25
C ALA A 164 5.80 -8.19 4.44
N GLU A 165 5.31 -8.25 5.68
CA GLU A 165 3.92 -8.57 6.00
C GLU A 165 2.95 -7.57 5.36
N SER A 166 3.28 -6.27 5.46
CA SER A 166 2.48 -5.20 4.85
C SER A 166 2.43 -5.31 3.33
N LEU A 167 3.56 -5.56 2.67
CA LEU A 167 3.64 -5.66 1.22
C LEU A 167 2.95 -6.92 0.70
N LYS A 168 3.17 -8.07 1.34
CA LYS A 168 2.51 -9.34 0.97
C LYS A 168 1.00 -9.23 1.08
N THR A 169 0.51 -8.60 2.15
CA THR A 169 -0.91 -8.32 2.33
C THR A 169 -1.44 -7.35 1.26
N LEU A 170 -0.72 -6.24 1.00
CA LEU A 170 -1.11 -5.28 -0.03
C LEU A 170 -1.18 -5.91 -1.42
N ASP A 171 -0.24 -6.80 -1.77
CA ASP A 171 -0.25 -7.49 -3.05
C ASP A 171 -1.54 -8.30 -3.24
N VAL A 172 -1.99 -9.01 -2.19
CA VAL A 172 -3.26 -9.76 -2.24
C VAL A 172 -4.46 -8.82 -2.30
N LEU A 173 -4.49 -7.74 -1.51
CA LEU A 173 -5.60 -6.79 -1.49
C LEU A 173 -5.75 -6.04 -2.82
N ILE A 174 -4.65 -5.69 -3.49
CA ILE A 174 -4.66 -4.93 -4.75
C ILE A 174 -4.81 -5.84 -5.98
N HIS A 175 -4.62 -7.14 -5.83
CA HIS A 175 -4.67 -8.08 -6.96
C HIS A 175 -5.96 -8.01 -7.80
N PRO A 176 -7.16 -7.88 -7.23
CA PRO A 176 -8.39 -7.72 -8.03
C PRO A 176 -8.38 -6.47 -8.92
N PHE A 177 -7.65 -5.44 -8.54
CA PHE A 177 -7.56 -4.15 -9.23
C PHE A 177 -6.44 -4.12 -10.26
N SER A 178 -5.26 -4.65 -9.90
CA SER A 178 -4.02 -4.61 -10.68
C SER A 178 -3.32 -5.97 -10.67
N PRO A 179 -3.88 -6.98 -11.36
CA PRO A 179 -3.43 -8.37 -11.25
C PRO A 179 -2.01 -8.62 -11.74
N PHE A 180 -1.59 -7.98 -12.84
CA PHE A 180 -0.25 -8.23 -13.39
C PHE A 180 0.85 -7.60 -12.55
N THR A 181 0.60 -6.40 -12.01
CA THR A 181 1.53 -5.70 -11.14
C THR A 181 1.73 -6.45 -9.83
N SER A 182 0.65 -6.84 -9.17
CA SER A 182 0.71 -7.58 -7.90
C SER A 182 1.31 -8.97 -8.06
N GLU A 183 0.96 -9.70 -9.13
CA GLU A 183 1.56 -10.99 -9.45
C GLU A 183 3.08 -10.87 -9.65
N TYR A 184 3.52 -9.89 -10.42
CA TYR A 184 4.94 -9.63 -10.67
C TYR A 184 5.70 -9.31 -9.38
N LEU A 185 5.16 -8.41 -8.54
CA LEU A 185 5.79 -8.00 -7.29
C LEU A 185 5.85 -9.17 -6.30
N TYR A 186 4.73 -9.86 -6.10
CA TYR A 186 4.64 -11.01 -5.24
C TYR A 186 5.64 -12.11 -5.62
N THR A 187 5.64 -12.55 -6.87
CA THR A 187 6.50 -13.64 -7.33
C THR A 187 7.98 -13.27 -7.34
N THR A 188 8.30 -12.00 -7.61
CA THR A 188 9.69 -11.51 -7.67
C THR A 188 10.31 -11.32 -6.28
N ILE A 189 9.50 -10.94 -5.29
CA ILE A 189 9.99 -10.56 -3.96
C ILE A 189 9.81 -11.71 -2.96
N PHE A 190 8.64 -12.32 -2.94
CA PHE A 190 8.31 -13.33 -1.93
C PHE A 190 8.51 -14.76 -2.45
N GLY A 191 8.03 -15.05 -3.67
CA GLY A 191 8.30 -16.33 -4.34
C GLY A 191 7.81 -17.60 -3.64
N ASP A 192 7.03 -17.47 -2.57
CA ASP A 192 6.57 -18.57 -1.73
C ASP A 192 5.68 -19.55 -2.51
N LYS A 193 4.88 -19.02 -3.41
CA LYS A 193 3.99 -19.77 -4.30
C LYS A 193 4.24 -19.40 -5.73
N LYS A 194 3.84 -20.29 -6.65
CA LYS A 194 3.99 -20.05 -8.10
C LYS A 194 3.15 -18.88 -8.60
N SER A 195 2.11 -18.49 -7.87
CA SER A 195 1.24 -17.39 -8.20
C SER A 195 0.54 -16.87 -6.95
N ILE A 196 0.30 -15.56 -6.88
CA ILE A 196 -0.49 -14.90 -5.84
C ILE A 196 -1.93 -15.43 -5.79
N LEU A 197 -2.46 -15.94 -6.90
CA LEU A 197 -3.78 -16.56 -6.96
C LEU A 197 -3.92 -17.82 -6.10
N LEU A 198 -2.81 -18.40 -5.64
CA LEU A 198 -2.79 -19.52 -4.70
C LEU A 198 -2.81 -19.04 -3.23
N GLU A 199 -2.72 -17.74 -3.00
CA GLU A 199 -2.88 -17.16 -1.67
C GLU A 199 -4.36 -17.11 -1.26
N SER A 200 -4.59 -17.21 0.04
CA SER A 200 -5.92 -16.94 0.59
C SER A 200 -6.09 -15.44 0.82
N TRP A 201 -7.33 -14.98 0.71
CA TRP A 201 -7.65 -13.61 1.10
C TRP A 201 -7.24 -13.37 2.57
N PRO A 202 -6.54 -12.27 2.88
CA PRO A 202 -6.03 -12.03 4.21
C PRO A 202 -7.18 -11.88 5.22
N LYS A 203 -6.96 -12.42 6.41
CA LYS A 203 -7.91 -12.30 7.52
C LYS A 203 -7.33 -11.35 8.56
N SER A 204 -8.15 -10.41 9.03
CA SER A 204 -7.74 -9.54 10.13
C SER A 204 -7.56 -10.32 11.42
N THR A 205 -6.56 -9.93 12.20
CA THR A 205 -6.27 -10.47 13.53
C THR A 205 -6.59 -9.38 14.56
N PRO A 206 -7.78 -9.41 15.20
CA PRO A 206 -8.21 -8.34 16.12
C PRO A 206 -7.24 -8.09 17.27
N ALA A 207 -6.49 -9.11 17.71
CA ALA A 207 -5.49 -8.98 18.75
C ALA A 207 -4.29 -8.06 18.40
N LEU A 208 -4.12 -7.72 17.12
CA LEU A 208 -3.11 -6.77 16.64
C LEU A 208 -3.65 -5.33 16.51
N VAL A 209 -4.95 -5.11 16.71
CA VAL A 209 -5.55 -3.78 16.69
C VAL A 209 -5.26 -3.08 18.03
N ASN A 210 -4.70 -1.87 17.98
CA ASN A 210 -4.37 -1.06 19.14
C ASN A 210 -4.80 0.40 18.93
N GLU A 211 -6.03 0.71 19.34
CA GLU A 211 -6.65 2.02 19.14
C GLU A 211 -5.90 3.15 19.88
N SER A 212 -5.40 2.89 21.09
CA SER A 212 -4.67 3.89 21.87
C SER A 212 -3.36 4.32 21.18
N ILE A 213 -2.66 3.39 20.54
CA ILE A 213 -1.46 3.72 19.75
C ILE A 213 -1.86 4.50 18.49
N GLU A 214 -2.95 4.12 17.81
CA GLU A 214 -3.42 4.86 16.63
C GLU A 214 -3.76 6.31 17.00
N GLU A 215 -4.54 6.55 18.06
CA GLU A 215 -4.86 7.90 18.54
C GLU A 215 -3.59 8.71 18.86
N SER A 216 -2.59 8.08 19.49
CA SER A 216 -1.32 8.74 19.80
C SER A 216 -0.56 9.17 18.54
N PHE A 217 -0.56 8.34 17.51
CA PHE A 217 0.06 8.67 16.21
C PHE A 217 -0.73 9.72 15.45
N ASP A 218 -2.05 9.73 15.53
CA ASP A 218 -2.89 10.76 14.90
C ASP A 218 -2.59 12.14 15.51
N ILE A 219 -2.51 12.24 16.83
CA ILE A 219 -2.11 13.49 17.55
C ILE A 219 -0.69 13.90 17.14
N MET A 220 0.26 12.97 17.09
CA MET A 220 1.63 13.25 16.67
C MET A 220 1.67 13.82 15.24
N ASN A 221 0.92 13.23 14.31
CA ASN A 221 0.86 13.68 12.92
C ASN A 221 0.23 15.07 12.80
N GLU A 222 -0.79 15.38 13.56
CA GLU A 222 -1.36 16.74 13.62
C GLU A 222 -0.33 17.76 14.10
N ILE A 223 0.39 17.47 15.18
CA ILE A 223 1.45 18.35 15.69
C ILE A 223 2.53 18.58 14.62
N VAL A 224 3.01 17.53 13.98
CA VAL A 224 4.03 17.62 12.92
C VAL A 224 3.53 18.47 11.75
N SER A 225 2.27 18.29 11.34
CA SER A 225 1.63 19.04 10.27
C SER A 225 1.55 20.55 10.61
N VAL A 226 1.09 20.89 11.81
CA VAL A 226 1.02 22.28 12.30
C VAL A 226 2.40 22.94 12.37
N CYS A 227 3.39 22.21 12.89
CA CYS A 227 4.77 22.68 12.94
C CYS A 227 5.36 22.93 11.54
N ALA A 228 5.08 22.03 10.59
CA ALA A 228 5.53 22.20 9.20
C ALA A 228 4.88 23.43 8.54
N ALA A 229 3.57 23.62 8.73
CA ALA A 229 2.84 24.78 8.23
C ALA A 229 3.34 26.11 8.85
N ALA A 230 3.64 26.12 10.14
CA ALA A 230 4.21 27.29 10.82
C ALA A 230 5.59 27.68 10.27
N ARG A 231 6.47 26.69 10.01
CA ARG A 231 7.79 26.92 9.38
C ARG A 231 7.69 27.49 7.98
N MET A 232 6.69 27.07 7.20
CA MET A 232 6.47 27.62 5.85
C MET A 232 5.98 29.07 5.88
N LYS A 233 5.19 29.45 6.88
CA LYS A 233 4.71 30.84 7.04
C LYS A 233 5.74 31.80 7.64
N GLY A 234 6.77 31.27 8.32
CA GLY A 234 7.85 32.06 8.92
C GLY A 234 9.06 32.28 8.02
N LYS A 235 9.00 31.80 6.76
CA LYS A 235 9.95 32.11 5.69
C LYS A 235 9.40 33.18 4.76
#